data_93921c4f54a8273cb4ce45e7c89f3fd4
#
_entry.id   93921c4f54a8273cb4ce45e7c89f3fd4
#
_cell.length_a   1.000
_cell.length_b   1.000
_cell.length_c   1.000
_cell.angle_alpha   90.00
_cell.angle_beta   90.00
_cell.angle_gamma   90.00
#
_symmetry.space_group_name_H-M   'P 1'
#
loop_
_entity.id
_entity.type
_entity.pdbx_description
1 polymer ?
#
loop_
_entity_poly.entity_id
_entity_poly.type
_entity_poly.pdbx_seq_one_letter_code
_entity_poly.pdbx_strand_id
1 'polypeptide(L)'
;DLNSGDFDRAPEAIEKGRIAAQALADELSRLSLSESAYAAWRRGAGRSRTDEGTLAKVRITGNERVNEAYVLSRLAELQVGEPISGEAISSDVRRIFASGYFEHVDYRLTGPASARELEIRTREKPWGPNIVRFDFGLATHGDADLQALLRAEHTTSWINRYGAEWRNILQIGQDSLARTSFYQPLDVRQRFFVQPALSFRNRLENVYNNGDRIARYRFGETYGRLDAGVNVGTRAQLRVGFEGGRYSTKRDTGSDGLPEVDGERDASVYLRLDYDTRDRVDLPKRGTFLNAIYRDSQSWFGSELDYTMFEAVFQRAFDLNGHSLSLILGGGDTINGTAPPTR
;
A
#
# COMPACT_ATOMS: atom_id res chain seq x y z
N ASP A 1 32.06 -18.29 18.89
CA ASP A 1 31.48 -17.12 18.24
C ASP A 1 29.97 -17.30 18.13
N LEU A 2 29.23 -16.20 18.32
CA LEU A 2 27.80 -16.12 18.14
C LEU A 2 27.50 -15.21 16.95
N ASN A 3 26.53 -15.58 16.13
CA ASN A 3 26.09 -14.76 15.01
C ASN A 3 24.62 -14.31 15.20
N SER A 4 24.13 -13.41 14.36
CA SER A 4 22.78 -12.83 14.45
C SER A 4 21.63 -13.83 14.22
N GLY A 5 21.93 -15.07 13.81
CA GLY A 5 20.94 -16.14 13.62
C GLY A 5 20.83 -17.13 14.78
N ASP A 6 21.71 -17.04 15.80
CA ASP A 6 21.78 -18.00 16.91
C ASP A 6 20.81 -17.64 18.05
N PHE A 7 19.51 -17.50 17.74
CA PHE A 7 18.48 -17.12 18.71
C PHE A 7 18.27 -18.13 19.84
N ASP A 8 18.49 -19.40 19.57
CA ASP A 8 18.43 -20.51 20.54
C ASP A 8 19.56 -20.43 21.57
N ARG A 9 20.65 -19.73 21.26
CA ARG A 9 21.81 -19.50 22.14
C ARG A 9 21.76 -18.16 22.87
N ALA A 10 20.61 -17.50 22.94
CA ALA A 10 20.46 -16.22 23.65
C ALA A 10 20.96 -16.22 25.10
N PRO A 11 20.77 -17.31 25.93
CA PRO A 11 21.36 -17.36 27.28
C PRO A 11 22.89 -17.28 27.28
N GLU A 12 23.57 -17.92 26.34
CA GLU A 12 25.03 -17.86 26.20
C GLU A 12 25.49 -16.45 25.78
N ALA A 13 24.73 -15.78 24.90
CA ALA A 13 25.00 -14.41 24.49
C ALA A 13 24.93 -13.43 25.68
N ILE A 14 23.91 -13.59 26.53
CA ILE A 14 23.72 -12.79 27.73
C ILE A 14 24.90 -12.98 28.70
N GLU A 15 25.34 -14.22 28.93
CA GLU A 15 26.44 -14.50 29.84
C GLU A 15 27.77 -13.95 29.32
N LYS A 16 28.06 -14.10 28.03
CA LYS A 16 29.23 -13.48 27.39
C LYS A 16 29.21 -11.95 27.50
N GLY A 17 28.03 -11.33 27.29
CA GLY A 17 27.84 -9.88 27.46
C GLY A 17 28.08 -9.44 28.88
N ARG A 18 27.60 -10.21 29.89
CA ARG A 18 27.82 -9.92 31.32
C ARG A 18 29.30 -9.99 31.68
N ILE A 19 30.03 -10.99 31.23
CA ILE A 19 31.47 -11.13 31.47
C ILE A 19 32.24 -9.97 30.84
N ALA A 20 31.91 -9.60 29.60
CA ALA A 20 32.54 -8.47 28.92
C ALA A 20 32.27 -7.14 29.62
N ALA A 21 31.04 -6.90 30.07
CA ALA A 21 30.69 -5.71 30.84
C ALA A 21 31.42 -5.67 32.21
N GLN A 22 31.59 -6.79 32.88
CA GLN A 22 32.35 -6.88 34.12
C GLN A 22 33.83 -6.57 33.92
N ALA A 23 34.43 -6.98 32.82
CA ALA A 23 35.82 -6.65 32.47
C ALA A 23 36.04 -5.15 32.28
N LEU A 24 34.99 -4.40 31.96
CA LEU A 24 35.00 -2.94 31.75
C LEU A 24 34.44 -2.17 32.97
N ALA A 25 34.26 -2.83 34.10
CA ALA A 25 33.59 -2.23 35.28
C ALA A 25 34.22 -0.89 35.75
N ASP A 26 35.54 -0.80 35.75
CA ASP A 26 36.26 0.41 36.16
C ASP A 26 36.02 1.59 35.18
N GLU A 27 35.91 1.31 33.88
CA GLU A 27 35.59 2.32 32.88
C GLU A 27 34.13 2.74 32.95
N LEU A 28 33.22 1.79 33.08
CA LEU A 28 31.78 2.02 33.19
C LEU A 28 31.43 2.75 34.50
N SER A 29 32.18 2.53 35.59
CA SER A 29 31.95 3.20 36.85
C SER A 29 32.10 4.73 36.76
N ARG A 30 32.96 5.21 35.83
CA ARG A 30 33.15 6.66 35.58
C ARG A 30 31.91 7.31 34.92
N LEU A 31 31.06 6.51 34.28
CA LEU A 31 29.80 6.96 33.68
C LEU A 31 28.61 6.78 34.62
N SER A 32 28.81 6.15 35.79
CA SER A 32 27.74 5.89 36.75
C SER A 32 27.38 7.12 37.55
N LEU A 33 26.10 7.27 37.83
CA LEU A 33 25.60 8.26 38.79
C LEU A 33 25.63 7.67 40.20
N SER A 34 25.72 8.53 41.22
CA SER A 34 25.47 8.09 42.61
C SER A 34 24.03 7.50 42.68
N GLU A 35 23.82 6.60 43.64
CA GLU A 35 22.51 5.95 43.79
C GLU A 35 21.35 6.95 43.94
N SER A 36 21.58 8.03 44.70
CA SER A 36 20.60 9.11 44.88
C SER A 36 20.36 9.91 43.61
N ALA A 37 21.41 10.19 42.82
CA ALA A 37 21.30 10.88 41.54
C ALA A 37 20.61 10.01 40.48
N TYR A 38 20.91 8.70 40.45
CA TYR A 38 20.23 7.74 39.59
C TYR A 38 18.75 7.59 39.95
N ALA A 39 18.42 7.51 41.24
CA ALA A 39 17.03 7.44 41.67
C ALA A 39 16.26 8.74 41.34
N ALA A 40 16.91 9.90 41.42
CA ALA A 40 16.32 11.18 40.99
C ALA A 40 16.09 11.23 39.49
N TRP A 41 17.09 10.82 38.71
CA TRP A 41 16.96 10.70 37.23
C TRP A 41 15.83 9.73 36.83
N ARG A 42 15.77 8.53 37.44
CA ARG A 42 14.75 7.51 37.16
C ARG A 42 13.35 8.02 37.51
N ARG A 43 13.17 8.78 38.59
CA ARG A 43 11.89 9.45 38.90
C ARG A 43 11.51 10.52 37.87
N GLY A 44 12.50 11.18 37.27
CA GLY A 44 12.32 12.19 36.23
C GLY A 44 12.09 11.61 34.83
N ALA A 45 12.73 10.49 34.53
CA ALA A 45 12.65 9.85 33.19
C ALA A 45 11.27 9.27 32.87
N GLY A 46 10.43 8.97 33.86
CA GLY A 46 9.05 8.50 33.65
C GLY A 46 8.00 9.63 33.61
N ARG A 47 8.39 10.88 33.84
CA ARG A 47 7.48 12.01 33.68
C ARG A 47 7.45 12.40 32.20
N SER A 48 6.43 11.95 31.49
CA SER A 48 6.02 12.59 30.25
C SER A 48 5.87 14.09 30.56
N ARG A 49 6.68 14.92 29.90
CA ARG A 49 6.50 16.38 29.99
C ARG A 49 5.19 16.67 29.24
N THR A 50 4.12 16.83 30.00
CA THR A 50 2.77 17.11 29.48
C THR A 50 2.64 18.51 28.87
N ASP A 51 3.61 19.41 29.20
CA ASP A 51 3.65 20.77 28.65
C ASP A 51 4.99 20.98 27.94
N GLU A 52 5.00 20.78 26.62
CA GLU A 52 6.18 21.02 25.81
C GLU A 52 6.25 22.46 25.26
N GLY A 53 5.27 23.29 25.60
CA GLY A 53 5.17 24.70 25.22
C GLY A 53 4.37 24.93 23.95
N THR A 54 4.48 26.16 23.40
CA THR A 54 3.79 26.60 22.19
C THR A 54 4.68 26.43 20.97
N LEU A 55 4.17 25.84 19.92
CA LEU A 55 4.87 25.63 18.66
C LEU A 55 4.98 26.96 17.88
N ALA A 56 6.18 27.49 17.76
CA ALA A 56 6.43 28.71 16.98
C ALA A 56 6.79 28.40 15.52
N LYS A 57 7.47 27.28 15.26
CA LYS A 57 7.97 26.95 13.93
C LYS A 57 8.17 25.45 13.75
N VAL A 58 7.92 24.97 12.53
CA VAL A 58 8.32 23.65 12.09
C VAL A 58 9.33 23.79 10.95
N ARG A 59 10.37 22.96 10.99
CA ARG A 59 11.39 22.86 9.96
C ARG A 59 11.56 21.39 9.58
N ILE A 60 11.66 21.10 8.30
CA ILE A 60 11.98 19.78 7.78
C ILE A 60 13.41 19.81 7.26
N THR A 61 14.17 18.75 7.54
CA THR A 61 15.56 18.60 7.07
C THR A 61 15.81 17.17 6.62
N GLY A 62 16.78 16.98 5.69
CA GLY A 62 17.18 15.66 5.19
C GLY A 62 16.30 15.07 4.09
N ASN A 63 15.28 15.82 3.62
CA ASN A 63 14.55 15.46 2.43
C ASN A 63 15.29 15.98 1.18
N GLU A 64 15.51 15.11 0.20
CA GLU A 64 16.20 15.43 -1.04
C GLU A 64 15.24 15.45 -2.24
N ARG A 65 14.39 14.43 -2.36
CA ARG A 65 13.42 14.22 -3.44
C ARG A 65 12.00 14.50 -3.00
N VAL A 66 11.66 14.07 -1.77
CA VAL A 66 10.33 14.27 -1.20
C VAL A 66 10.14 15.74 -0.90
N ASN A 67 9.08 16.34 -1.45
CA ASN A 67 8.79 17.75 -1.29
C ASN A 67 8.53 18.09 0.19
N GLU A 68 9.19 19.12 0.72
CA GLU A 68 8.99 19.61 2.09
C GLU A 68 7.52 19.93 2.38
N ALA A 69 6.83 20.59 1.46
CA ALA A 69 5.42 20.93 1.63
C ALA A 69 4.51 19.68 1.73
N TYR A 70 4.89 18.56 1.10
CA TYR A 70 4.23 17.28 1.29
C TYR A 70 4.42 16.77 2.73
N VAL A 71 5.66 16.79 3.23
CA VAL A 71 5.95 16.37 4.61
C VAL A 71 5.18 17.21 5.62
N LEU A 72 5.19 18.55 5.46
CA LEU A 72 4.41 19.48 6.27
C LEU A 72 2.91 19.20 6.20
N SER A 73 2.40 18.79 5.06
CA SER A 73 0.97 18.45 4.89
C SER A 73 0.53 17.20 5.66
N ARG A 74 1.48 16.39 6.14
CA ARG A 74 1.22 15.20 6.97
C ARG A 74 1.08 15.51 8.45
N LEU A 75 1.42 16.72 8.86
CA LEU A 75 1.14 17.21 10.20
C LEU A 75 -0.36 17.46 10.33
N ALA A 76 -1.01 16.80 11.27
CA ALA A 76 -2.45 16.92 11.49
C ALA A 76 -2.76 17.39 12.91
N GLU A 77 -1.89 17.07 13.87
CA GLU A 77 -2.08 17.41 15.28
C GLU A 77 -1.23 18.62 15.69
N LEU A 78 -0.15 18.89 14.93
CA LEU A 78 0.75 20.00 15.20
C LEU A 78 0.38 21.22 14.36
N GLN A 79 0.08 22.33 15.05
CA GLN A 79 -0.23 23.62 14.41
C GLN A 79 0.63 24.73 15.04
N VAL A 80 1.17 25.61 14.19
CA VAL A 80 1.94 26.75 14.65
C VAL A 80 1.02 27.70 15.43
N GLY A 81 1.46 28.12 16.62
CA GLY A 81 0.69 28.92 17.56
C GLY A 81 -0.05 28.14 18.63
N GLU A 82 -0.14 26.81 18.50
CA GLU A 82 -0.87 25.94 19.44
C GLU A 82 0.09 25.24 20.43
N PRO A 83 -0.41 24.84 21.61
CA PRO A 83 0.34 23.99 22.55
C PRO A 83 0.71 22.65 21.91
N ILE A 84 1.91 22.15 22.19
CA ILE A 84 2.39 20.86 21.70
C ILE A 84 2.51 19.85 22.82
N SER A 85 2.31 18.58 22.49
CA SER A 85 2.56 17.44 23.37
C SER A 85 3.44 16.41 22.70
N GLY A 86 4.17 15.61 23.47
CA GLY A 86 4.97 14.51 22.93
C GLY A 86 4.14 13.46 22.19
N GLU A 87 2.87 13.33 22.56
CA GLU A 87 1.93 12.43 21.85
C GLU A 87 1.59 12.96 20.46
N ALA A 88 1.26 14.25 20.32
CA ALA A 88 1.01 14.90 19.04
C ALA A 88 2.23 14.82 18.11
N ILE A 89 3.44 15.12 18.64
CA ILE A 89 4.68 14.99 17.87
C ILE A 89 4.86 13.53 17.39
N SER A 90 4.72 12.56 18.29
CA SER A 90 4.91 11.15 17.98
C SER A 90 3.88 10.64 16.97
N SER A 91 2.63 11.13 17.03
CA SER A 91 1.56 10.80 16.10
C SER A 91 1.90 11.30 14.69
N ASP A 92 2.28 12.56 14.56
CA ASP A 92 2.61 13.18 13.29
C ASP A 92 3.90 12.61 12.67
N VAL A 93 4.93 12.36 13.49
CA VAL A 93 6.17 11.68 13.04
C VAL A 93 5.85 10.28 12.50
N ARG A 94 5.02 9.50 13.19
CA ARG A 94 4.57 8.19 12.69
C ARG A 94 3.81 8.31 11.38
N ARG A 95 2.99 9.36 11.20
CA ARG A 95 2.24 9.60 9.96
C ARG A 95 3.16 9.93 8.79
N ILE A 96 4.23 10.72 9.04
CA ILE A 96 5.28 10.98 8.05
C ILE A 96 6.00 9.68 7.67
N PHE A 97 6.43 8.90 8.67
CA PHE A 97 7.11 7.61 8.44
C PHE A 97 6.22 6.61 7.68
N ALA A 98 4.92 6.56 8.01
CA ALA A 98 3.95 5.69 7.36
C ALA A 98 3.70 6.04 5.87
N SER A 99 4.17 7.18 5.38
CA SER A 99 4.17 7.50 3.95
C SER A 99 5.00 6.53 3.10
N GLY A 100 5.94 5.82 3.73
CA GLY A 100 6.74 4.77 3.11
C GLY A 100 8.00 5.27 2.38
N TYR A 101 8.22 6.58 2.28
CA TYR A 101 9.37 7.15 1.54
C TYR A 101 10.64 7.26 2.39
N PHE A 102 10.50 7.25 3.71
CA PHE A 102 11.59 7.45 4.63
C PHE A 102 12.07 6.16 5.29
N GLU A 103 13.37 6.02 5.42
CA GLU A 103 14.03 4.99 6.22
C GLU A 103 14.00 5.36 7.71
N HIS A 104 14.14 6.66 7.97
CA HIS A 104 14.15 7.18 9.32
C HIS A 104 13.48 8.55 9.40
N VAL A 105 12.72 8.78 10.48
CA VAL A 105 12.13 10.07 10.82
C VAL A 105 12.30 10.26 12.32
N ASP A 106 13.02 11.30 12.69
CA ASP A 106 13.14 11.72 14.09
C ASP A 106 12.80 13.20 14.24
N TYR A 107 12.83 13.70 15.46
CA TYR A 107 12.58 15.11 15.72
C TYR A 107 13.48 15.66 16.81
N ARG A 108 13.67 16.97 16.76
CA ARG A 108 14.33 17.74 17.79
C ARG A 108 13.50 18.96 18.14
N LEU A 109 13.26 19.14 19.45
CA LEU A 109 12.54 20.31 19.94
C LEU A 109 13.56 21.27 20.59
N THR A 110 13.55 22.51 20.14
CA THR A 110 14.48 23.57 20.61
C THR A 110 13.70 24.83 20.97
N GLY A 111 14.40 25.82 21.53
CA GLY A 111 13.82 27.10 21.96
C GLY A 111 13.14 27.07 23.33
N PRO A 112 12.71 28.22 23.85
CA PRO A 112 12.02 28.36 25.14
C PRO A 112 10.58 27.78 25.05
N ALA A 113 9.96 27.44 26.17
CA ALA A 113 8.61 26.89 26.22
C ALA A 113 7.54 27.79 25.55
N SER A 114 7.75 29.12 25.61
CA SER A 114 6.86 30.09 24.96
C SER A 114 6.99 30.16 23.43
N ALA A 115 8.07 29.59 22.83
CA ALA A 115 8.34 29.64 21.39
C ALA A 115 9.22 28.44 20.99
N ARG A 116 8.60 27.24 20.93
CA ARG A 116 9.28 26.01 20.54
C ARG A 116 9.47 25.96 19.03
N GLU A 117 10.65 25.56 18.61
CA GLU A 117 10.94 25.16 17.23
C GLU A 117 11.05 23.66 17.15
N LEU A 118 10.24 23.04 16.29
CA LEU A 118 10.28 21.62 16.00
C LEU A 118 11.05 21.39 14.68
N GLU A 119 12.19 20.74 14.76
CA GLU A 119 12.93 20.25 13.62
C GLU A 119 12.60 18.77 13.42
N ILE A 120 11.97 18.43 12.28
CA ILE A 120 11.73 17.04 11.86
C ILE A 120 12.84 16.68 10.89
N ARG A 121 13.65 15.70 11.26
CA ARG A 121 14.75 15.19 10.45
C ARG A 121 14.34 13.91 9.78
N THR A 122 14.38 13.93 8.47
CA THR A 122 14.03 12.78 7.62
C THR A 122 15.28 12.21 6.96
N ARG A 123 15.28 10.91 6.72
CA ARG A 123 16.23 10.24 5.85
C ARG A 123 15.46 9.39 4.85
N GLU A 124 15.56 9.76 3.58
CA GLU A 124 14.92 9.02 2.51
C GLU A 124 15.54 7.63 2.34
N LYS A 125 14.73 6.67 1.89
CA LYS A 125 15.21 5.31 1.61
C LYS A 125 16.27 5.34 0.52
N PRO A 126 17.47 4.76 0.74
CA PRO A 126 18.56 4.81 -0.23
C PRO A 126 18.24 4.02 -1.52
N TRP A 127 17.38 3.02 -1.46
CA TRP A 127 16.93 2.26 -2.63
C TRP A 127 15.75 2.91 -3.39
N GLY A 128 15.19 4.03 -2.88
CA GLY A 128 14.24 4.84 -3.65
C GLY A 128 14.97 5.76 -4.63
N PRO A 129 14.29 6.33 -5.61
CA PRO A 129 12.86 6.23 -5.91
C PRO A 129 12.46 4.99 -6.74
N ASN A 130 13.42 4.21 -7.23
CA ASN A 130 13.19 3.08 -8.12
C ASN A 130 13.21 1.78 -7.33
N ILE A 131 12.09 1.06 -7.35
CA ILE A 131 11.92 -0.22 -6.66
C ILE A 131 11.53 -1.27 -7.68
N VAL A 132 12.22 -2.41 -7.68
CA VAL A 132 11.81 -3.59 -8.44
C VAL A 132 11.46 -4.70 -7.45
N ARG A 133 10.29 -5.30 -7.63
CA ARG A 133 9.83 -6.48 -6.88
C ARG A 133 9.68 -7.64 -7.83
N PHE A 134 10.03 -8.83 -7.35
CA PHE A 134 9.80 -10.08 -8.04
C PHE A 134 8.92 -10.97 -7.18
N ASP A 135 7.89 -11.54 -7.80
CA ASP A 135 7.01 -12.51 -7.17
C ASP A 135 7.03 -13.79 -8.01
N PHE A 136 7.08 -14.93 -7.33
CA PHE A 136 6.96 -16.24 -7.94
C PHE A 136 5.83 -17.01 -7.27
N GLY A 137 4.93 -17.55 -8.07
CA GLY A 137 3.79 -18.33 -7.60
C GLY A 137 3.72 -19.68 -8.30
N LEU A 138 3.40 -20.72 -7.53
CA LEU A 138 3.03 -22.04 -8.02
C LEU A 138 1.68 -22.40 -7.39
N ALA A 139 0.74 -22.83 -8.20
CA ALA A 139 -0.55 -23.34 -7.75
C ALA A 139 -0.92 -24.60 -8.52
N THR A 140 -1.55 -25.55 -7.84
CA THR A 140 -2.13 -26.72 -8.45
C THR A 140 -3.62 -26.75 -8.13
N HIS A 141 -4.45 -27.02 -9.12
CA HIS A 141 -5.87 -27.31 -8.95
C HIS A 141 -6.09 -28.81 -9.19
N GLY A 142 -7.14 -29.38 -8.63
CA GLY A 142 -7.39 -30.82 -8.52
C GLY A 142 -7.19 -31.71 -9.76
N ASP A 143 -7.17 -31.13 -10.95
CA ASP A 143 -6.97 -31.82 -12.24
C ASP A 143 -5.52 -31.80 -12.73
N ALA A 144 -4.54 -31.62 -11.82
CA ALA A 144 -3.11 -31.66 -12.10
C ALA A 144 -2.54 -30.58 -13.02
N ASP A 145 -3.29 -29.53 -13.36
CA ASP A 145 -2.73 -28.39 -14.08
C ASP A 145 -1.86 -27.54 -13.12
N LEU A 146 -0.54 -27.67 -13.27
CA LEU A 146 0.42 -26.80 -12.58
C LEU A 146 0.37 -25.41 -13.18
N GLN A 147 0.01 -24.43 -12.39
CA GLN A 147 0.06 -23.01 -12.76
C GLN A 147 1.33 -22.39 -12.19
N ALA A 148 2.18 -21.91 -13.08
CA ALA A 148 3.38 -21.15 -12.70
C ALA A 148 3.21 -19.68 -13.08
N LEU A 149 3.63 -18.81 -12.18
CA LEU A 149 3.58 -17.37 -12.34
C LEU A 149 4.92 -16.74 -11.95
N LEU A 150 5.47 -15.91 -12.82
CA LEU A 150 6.57 -15.01 -12.51
C LEU A 150 6.12 -13.58 -12.79
N ARG A 151 6.25 -12.70 -11.80
CA ARG A 151 5.90 -11.30 -11.89
C ARG A 151 7.07 -10.41 -11.51
N ALA A 152 7.30 -9.37 -12.30
CA ALA A 152 8.19 -8.27 -12.00
C ALA A 152 7.37 -6.97 -11.95
N GLU A 153 7.54 -6.20 -10.89
CA GLU A 153 6.92 -4.88 -10.75
C GLU A 153 8.02 -3.83 -10.53
N HIS A 154 8.09 -2.86 -11.42
CA HIS A 154 8.95 -1.69 -11.29
C HIS A 154 8.11 -0.47 -10.93
N THR A 155 8.52 0.26 -9.90
CA THR A 155 7.90 1.51 -9.46
C THR A 155 8.95 2.58 -9.33
N THR A 156 8.74 3.72 -10.00
CA THR A 156 9.51 4.96 -9.79
C THR A 156 8.59 5.99 -9.14
N SER A 157 8.94 6.46 -7.95
CA SER A 157 8.17 7.47 -7.20
C SER A 157 8.89 8.83 -7.18
N TRP A 158 8.17 9.88 -6.83
CA TRP A 158 8.69 11.25 -6.76
C TRP A 158 9.33 11.75 -8.06
N ILE A 159 8.72 11.41 -9.21
CA ILE A 159 9.18 11.87 -10.53
C ILE A 159 9.10 13.40 -10.65
N ASN A 160 8.16 14.01 -9.93
CA ASN A 160 8.01 15.46 -9.86
C ASN A 160 7.65 15.93 -8.44
N ARG A 161 7.58 17.24 -8.25
CA ARG A 161 7.32 17.90 -6.96
C ARG A 161 6.01 17.51 -6.27
N TYR A 162 5.07 16.91 -6.97
CA TYR A 162 3.79 16.45 -6.42
C TYR A 162 3.81 14.97 -6.03
N GLY A 163 4.95 14.29 -6.27
CA GLY A 163 5.09 12.87 -5.96
C GLY A 163 4.45 11.97 -7.00
N ALA A 164 4.59 12.30 -8.29
CA ALA A 164 4.14 11.44 -9.36
C ALA A 164 4.86 10.08 -9.32
N GLU A 165 4.12 9.02 -9.70
CA GLU A 165 4.59 7.64 -9.66
C GLU A 165 4.35 6.96 -11.00
N TRP A 166 5.37 6.30 -11.52
CA TRP A 166 5.27 5.43 -12.69
C TRP A 166 5.45 3.99 -12.28
N ARG A 167 4.44 3.17 -12.57
CA ARG A 167 4.41 1.75 -12.23
C ARG A 167 4.30 0.91 -13.49
N ASN A 168 5.18 -0.09 -13.59
CA ASN A 168 5.21 -1.06 -14.66
C ASN A 168 5.12 -2.47 -14.07
N ILE A 169 4.26 -3.30 -14.64
CA ILE A 169 4.07 -4.69 -14.25
C ILE A 169 4.28 -5.57 -15.49
N LEU A 170 5.13 -6.56 -15.36
CA LEU A 170 5.26 -7.65 -16.31
C LEU A 170 5.04 -8.97 -15.57
N GLN A 171 4.09 -9.75 -16.06
CA GLN A 171 3.74 -11.05 -15.50
C GLN A 171 3.72 -12.07 -16.65
N ILE A 172 4.35 -13.21 -16.44
CA ILE A 172 4.37 -14.33 -17.40
C ILE A 172 3.88 -15.59 -16.70
N GLY A 173 3.16 -16.41 -17.45
CA GLY A 173 2.54 -17.64 -16.96
C GLY A 173 1.22 -17.90 -17.69
N GLN A 174 0.33 -18.67 -17.10
CA GLN A 174 -1.01 -18.91 -17.65
C GLN A 174 -1.89 -17.65 -17.64
N ASP A 175 -1.61 -16.73 -16.71
CA ASP A 175 -2.13 -15.37 -16.71
C ASP A 175 -0.96 -14.41 -16.96
N SER A 176 -0.79 -13.99 -18.21
CA SER A 176 0.28 -13.06 -18.63
C SER A 176 -0.28 -11.64 -18.68
N LEU A 177 0.46 -10.69 -18.10
CA LEU A 177 0.08 -9.28 -18.00
C LEU A 177 1.26 -8.37 -18.29
N ALA A 178 1.07 -7.41 -19.17
CA ALA A 178 1.93 -6.22 -19.25
C ALA A 178 1.08 -4.99 -18.97
N ARG A 179 1.44 -4.20 -17.95
CA ARG A 179 0.72 -2.98 -17.57
C ARG A 179 1.71 -1.86 -17.29
N THR A 180 1.40 -0.67 -17.78
CA THR A 180 2.05 0.57 -17.38
C THR A 180 1.01 1.56 -16.91
N SER A 181 1.32 2.32 -15.86
CA SER A 181 0.43 3.37 -15.33
C SER A 181 1.24 4.51 -14.74
N PHE A 182 0.74 5.73 -14.94
CA PHE A 182 1.35 6.95 -14.43
C PHE A 182 0.38 7.68 -13.50
N TYR A 183 0.63 7.61 -12.21
CA TYR A 183 -0.16 8.31 -11.19
C TYR A 183 0.38 9.72 -11.03
N GLN A 184 -0.44 10.73 -11.33
CA GLN A 184 -0.09 12.15 -11.23
C GLN A 184 -0.98 12.83 -10.19
N PRO A 185 -0.47 13.08 -8.98
CA PRO A 185 -1.12 13.99 -8.05
C PRO A 185 -1.17 15.42 -8.61
N LEU A 186 -2.26 16.13 -8.37
CA LEU A 186 -2.48 17.49 -8.86
C LEU A 186 -2.17 18.57 -7.80
N ASP A 187 -2.01 18.16 -6.55
CA ASP A 187 -1.65 19.03 -5.44
C ASP A 187 -0.65 18.35 -4.50
N VAL A 188 0.06 19.17 -3.70
CA VAL A 188 1.10 18.70 -2.77
C VAL A 188 0.55 17.77 -1.68
N ARG A 189 -0.72 17.93 -1.29
CA ARG A 189 -1.38 17.04 -0.33
C ARG A 189 -1.84 15.73 -0.96
N GLN A 190 -1.67 15.60 -2.30
CA GLN A 190 -2.09 14.43 -3.08
C GLN A 190 -3.59 14.12 -2.94
N ARG A 191 -4.43 15.15 -2.79
CA ARG A 191 -5.88 14.96 -2.64
C ARG A 191 -6.52 14.59 -3.96
N PHE A 192 -6.11 15.26 -5.05
CA PHE A 192 -6.63 15.00 -6.38
C PHE A 192 -5.55 14.39 -7.26
N PHE A 193 -5.94 13.53 -8.17
CA PHE A 193 -5.01 12.89 -9.09
C PHE A 193 -5.66 12.57 -10.43
N VAL A 194 -4.81 12.36 -11.43
CA VAL A 194 -5.15 11.71 -12.69
C VAL A 194 -4.20 10.52 -12.89
N GLN A 195 -4.68 9.47 -13.59
CA GLN A 195 -3.88 8.28 -13.80
C GLN A 195 -4.20 7.62 -15.15
N PRO A 196 -3.45 7.92 -16.22
CA PRO A 196 -3.47 7.10 -17.43
C PRO A 196 -2.83 5.74 -17.16
N ALA A 197 -3.32 4.71 -17.86
CA ALA A 197 -2.77 3.37 -17.84
C ALA A 197 -3.01 2.64 -19.17
N LEU A 198 -2.12 1.72 -19.51
CA LEU A 198 -2.26 0.76 -20.61
C LEU A 198 -2.05 -0.64 -20.05
N SER A 199 -2.83 -1.61 -20.54
CA SER A 199 -2.71 -3.00 -20.11
C SER A 199 -2.94 -3.95 -21.29
N PHE A 200 -2.12 -5.00 -21.33
CA PHE A 200 -2.26 -6.16 -22.20
C PHE A 200 -2.29 -7.38 -21.31
N ARG A 201 -3.34 -8.18 -21.43
CA ARG A 201 -3.50 -9.39 -20.61
C ARG A 201 -3.90 -10.56 -21.48
N ASN A 202 -3.30 -11.71 -21.22
CA ASN A 202 -3.70 -12.99 -21.79
C ASN A 202 -3.79 -14.01 -20.65
N ARG A 203 -4.96 -14.61 -20.48
CA ARG A 203 -5.17 -15.66 -19.49
C ARG A 203 -5.82 -16.90 -20.10
N LEU A 204 -5.45 -18.05 -19.57
CA LEU A 204 -6.05 -19.33 -19.89
C LEU A 204 -7.02 -19.72 -18.78
N GLU A 205 -8.27 -19.97 -19.14
CA GLU A 205 -9.32 -20.35 -18.20
C GLU A 205 -9.93 -21.68 -18.64
N ASN A 206 -10.16 -22.56 -17.66
CA ASN A 206 -10.83 -23.82 -17.90
C ASN A 206 -12.34 -23.64 -17.74
N VAL A 207 -13.12 -24.22 -18.66
CA VAL A 207 -14.58 -24.27 -18.57
C VAL A 207 -14.99 -25.67 -18.16
N TYR A 208 -15.82 -25.75 -17.13
CA TYR A 208 -16.29 -27.00 -16.54
C TYR A 208 -17.79 -27.17 -16.74
N ASN A 209 -18.22 -28.42 -16.94
CA ASN A 209 -19.62 -28.82 -16.93
C ASN A 209 -19.76 -30.04 -16.02
N ASN A 210 -20.62 -29.96 -15.00
CA ASN A 210 -20.82 -31.02 -14.00
C ASN A 210 -19.54 -31.56 -13.34
N GLY A 211 -18.50 -30.71 -13.16
CA GLY A 211 -17.23 -31.07 -12.58
C GLY A 211 -16.15 -31.51 -13.57
N ASP A 212 -16.51 -31.82 -14.81
CA ASP A 212 -15.58 -32.20 -15.87
C ASP A 212 -15.12 -30.98 -16.66
N ARG A 213 -13.82 -30.86 -16.94
CA ARG A 213 -13.29 -29.84 -17.83
C ARG A 213 -13.67 -30.16 -19.25
N ILE A 214 -14.55 -29.33 -19.85
CA ILE A 214 -15.05 -29.51 -21.23
C ILE A 214 -14.24 -28.72 -22.25
N ALA A 215 -13.63 -27.59 -21.81
CA ALA A 215 -12.86 -26.74 -22.73
C ALA A 215 -11.84 -25.89 -21.94
N ARG A 216 -10.86 -25.36 -22.67
CA ARG A 216 -9.95 -24.29 -22.22
C ARG A 216 -10.04 -23.14 -23.21
N TYR A 217 -10.14 -21.93 -22.68
CA TYR A 217 -10.21 -20.72 -23.48
C TYR A 217 -9.07 -19.77 -23.16
N ARG A 218 -8.62 -19.06 -24.18
CA ARG A 218 -7.69 -17.95 -24.07
C ARG A 218 -8.45 -16.65 -24.14
N PHE A 219 -8.39 -15.86 -23.09
CA PHE A 219 -8.94 -14.52 -23.02
C PHE A 219 -7.82 -13.51 -23.24
N GLY A 220 -7.92 -12.72 -24.31
CA GLY A 220 -7.00 -11.64 -24.63
C GLY A 220 -7.67 -10.29 -24.38
N GLU A 221 -6.96 -9.37 -23.74
CA GLU A 221 -7.46 -8.04 -23.40
C GLU A 221 -6.40 -6.98 -23.68
N THR A 222 -6.80 -5.89 -24.30
CA THR A 222 -5.96 -4.71 -24.50
C THR A 222 -6.78 -3.48 -24.18
N TYR A 223 -6.42 -2.78 -23.09
CA TYR A 223 -7.16 -1.62 -22.61
C TYR A 223 -6.28 -0.41 -22.35
N GLY A 224 -6.73 0.75 -22.82
CA GLY A 224 -6.32 2.06 -22.34
C GLY A 224 -7.31 2.57 -21.30
N ARG A 225 -6.79 3.20 -20.26
CA ARG A 225 -7.58 3.72 -19.14
C ARG A 225 -7.13 5.13 -18.78
N LEU A 226 -8.08 5.98 -18.43
CA LEU A 226 -7.82 7.30 -17.85
C LEU A 226 -8.71 7.49 -16.63
N ASP A 227 -8.08 7.62 -15.48
CA ASP A 227 -8.75 7.86 -14.20
C ASP A 227 -8.55 9.30 -13.73
N ALA A 228 -9.54 9.84 -13.07
CA ALA A 228 -9.44 11.00 -12.19
C ALA A 228 -10.05 10.67 -10.85
N GLY A 229 -9.47 11.16 -9.75
CA GLY A 229 -9.97 10.78 -8.45
C GLY A 229 -9.57 11.69 -7.31
N VAL A 230 -10.13 11.41 -6.15
CA VAL A 230 -9.88 12.09 -4.90
C VAL A 230 -9.47 11.11 -3.80
N ASN A 231 -8.40 11.44 -3.09
CA ASN A 231 -7.98 10.75 -1.87
C ASN A 231 -8.58 11.45 -0.66
N VAL A 232 -9.33 10.73 0.17
CA VAL A 232 -9.91 11.23 1.42
C VAL A 232 -9.04 10.73 2.57
N GLY A 233 -8.07 11.56 2.95
CA GLY A 233 -7.04 11.19 3.90
C GLY A 233 -6.19 10.01 3.37
N THR A 234 -5.94 9.03 4.26
CA THR A 234 -5.21 7.79 3.93
C THR A 234 -6.11 6.56 3.83
N ARG A 235 -7.43 6.74 3.94
CA ARG A 235 -8.38 5.65 4.16
C ARG A 235 -9.32 5.41 3.01
N ALA A 236 -9.60 6.43 2.19
CA ALA A 236 -10.55 6.29 1.10
C ALA A 236 -10.04 6.94 -0.18
N GLN A 237 -10.43 6.37 -1.29
CA GLN A 237 -10.21 6.91 -2.62
C GLN A 237 -11.49 6.73 -3.44
N LEU A 238 -11.95 7.82 -4.03
CA LEU A 238 -13.02 7.79 -5.01
C LEU A 238 -12.44 8.11 -6.38
N ARG A 239 -12.80 7.31 -7.37
CA ARG A 239 -12.24 7.38 -8.71
C ARG A 239 -13.36 7.30 -9.74
N VAL A 240 -13.31 8.16 -10.72
CA VAL A 240 -14.07 8.08 -11.96
C VAL A 240 -13.09 7.78 -13.08
N GLY A 241 -13.40 6.85 -13.96
CA GLY A 241 -12.51 6.47 -15.05
C GLY A 241 -13.26 6.20 -16.34
N PHE A 242 -12.54 6.38 -17.42
CA PHE A 242 -12.89 5.88 -18.75
C PHE A 242 -11.90 4.78 -19.12
N GLU A 243 -12.42 3.68 -19.64
CA GLU A 243 -11.63 2.57 -20.13
C GLU A 243 -12.13 2.21 -21.52
N GLY A 244 -11.22 1.99 -22.47
CA GLY A 244 -11.57 1.56 -23.80
C GLY A 244 -10.50 0.64 -24.38
N GLY A 245 -10.93 -0.37 -25.11
CA GLY A 245 -10.03 -1.37 -25.65
C GLY A 245 -10.70 -2.44 -26.48
N ARG A 246 -10.05 -3.58 -26.52
CA ARG A 246 -10.53 -4.76 -27.24
C ARG A 246 -10.34 -6.00 -26.38
N TYR A 247 -11.28 -6.94 -26.51
CA TYR A 247 -11.14 -8.26 -25.93
C TYR A 247 -11.33 -9.36 -26.99
N SER A 248 -10.77 -10.51 -26.74
CA SER A 248 -10.93 -11.70 -27.57
C SER A 248 -11.11 -12.93 -26.69
N THR A 249 -11.92 -13.87 -27.16
CA THR A 249 -12.12 -15.18 -26.53
C THR A 249 -11.88 -16.23 -27.58
N LYS A 250 -10.82 -17.03 -27.44
CA LYS A 250 -10.45 -18.08 -28.41
C LYS A 250 -10.34 -19.41 -27.67
N ARG A 251 -10.96 -20.44 -28.23
CA ARG A 251 -10.83 -21.79 -27.69
C ARG A 251 -9.41 -22.32 -27.92
N ASP A 252 -8.80 -22.80 -26.87
CA ASP A 252 -7.46 -23.41 -26.90
C ASP A 252 -7.59 -24.93 -27.07
N THR A 253 -8.46 -25.57 -26.28
CA THR A 253 -8.76 -27.03 -26.39
C THR A 253 -10.18 -27.34 -25.95
N GLY A 254 -10.69 -28.52 -26.37
CA GLY A 254 -11.98 -29.05 -25.91
C GLY A 254 -13.14 -28.78 -26.83
N SER A 255 -14.35 -29.07 -26.34
CA SER A 255 -15.63 -28.91 -27.07
C SER A 255 -16.23 -27.52 -26.88
N ASP A 256 -17.41 -27.28 -27.48
CA ASP A 256 -18.08 -25.98 -27.39
C ASP A 256 -18.52 -25.63 -25.97
N GLY A 257 -18.43 -24.37 -25.61
CA GLY A 257 -18.81 -23.87 -24.28
C GLY A 257 -19.12 -22.38 -24.31
N LEU A 258 -18.17 -21.56 -24.75
CA LEU A 258 -18.33 -20.10 -24.85
C LEU A 258 -18.21 -19.66 -26.31
N PRO A 259 -18.90 -18.59 -26.73
CA PRO A 259 -18.70 -18.01 -28.04
C PRO A 259 -17.26 -17.52 -28.22
N GLU A 260 -16.72 -17.73 -29.42
CA GLU A 260 -15.43 -17.13 -29.81
C GLU A 260 -15.66 -15.70 -30.25
N VAL A 261 -14.77 -14.79 -29.79
CA VAL A 261 -14.81 -13.37 -30.07
C VAL A 261 -13.43 -12.92 -30.54
N ASP A 262 -13.34 -12.18 -31.62
CA ASP A 262 -12.09 -11.76 -32.22
C ASP A 262 -11.93 -10.23 -32.23
N GLY A 263 -11.44 -9.68 -31.12
CA GLY A 263 -11.08 -8.28 -31.03
C GLY A 263 -12.26 -7.31 -30.96
N GLU A 264 -13.36 -7.72 -30.35
CA GLU A 264 -14.53 -6.88 -30.10
C GLU A 264 -14.21 -5.68 -29.21
N ARG A 265 -14.76 -4.52 -29.53
CA ARG A 265 -14.49 -3.29 -28.79
C ARG A 265 -15.37 -3.22 -27.56
N ASP A 266 -14.73 -2.92 -26.42
CA ASP A 266 -15.40 -2.63 -25.17
C ASP A 266 -14.92 -1.26 -24.66
N ALA A 267 -15.86 -0.36 -24.37
CA ALA A 267 -15.57 0.96 -23.85
C ALA A 267 -16.61 1.32 -22.78
N SER A 268 -16.12 1.74 -21.63
CA SER A 268 -16.96 1.99 -20.45
C SER A 268 -16.48 3.17 -19.64
N VAL A 269 -17.39 3.81 -18.94
CA VAL A 269 -17.11 4.65 -17.79
C VAL A 269 -17.35 3.85 -16.53
N TYR A 270 -16.62 4.19 -15.47
CA TYR A 270 -16.83 3.54 -14.17
C TYR A 270 -16.60 4.49 -13.00
N LEU A 271 -17.27 4.18 -11.91
CA LEU A 271 -17.06 4.77 -10.60
C LEU A 271 -16.50 3.69 -9.68
N ARG A 272 -15.39 4.00 -9.00
CA ARG A 272 -14.75 3.08 -8.05
C ARG A 272 -14.55 3.74 -6.72
N LEU A 273 -14.95 3.05 -5.67
CA LEU A 273 -14.70 3.40 -4.28
C LEU A 273 -13.75 2.36 -3.66
N ASP A 274 -12.64 2.83 -3.13
CA ASP A 274 -11.74 2.05 -2.28
C ASP A 274 -11.76 2.67 -0.88
N TYR A 275 -12.03 1.85 0.15
CA TYR A 275 -11.99 2.26 1.55
C TYR A 275 -11.25 1.20 2.36
N ASP A 276 -10.19 1.58 3.07
CA ASP A 276 -9.37 0.66 3.86
C ASP A 276 -8.96 1.28 5.19
N THR A 277 -9.38 0.65 6.28
CA THR A 277 -9.02 1.01 7.65
C THR A 277 -8.41 -0.17 8.40
N ARG A 278 -8.02 -1.23 7.69
CA ARG A 278 -7.39 -2.40 8.30
C ARG A 278 -6.05 -2.00 8.90
N ASP A 279 -5.73 -2.58 10.05
CA ASP A 279 -4.45 -2.42 10.71
C ASP A 279 -3.30 -3.14 9.96
N ARG A 280 -3.63 -4.19 9.19
CA ARG A 280 -2.71 -4.98 8.35
C ARG A 280 -3.43 -5.47 7.10
N VAL A 281 -2.70 -5.62 6.01
CA VAL A 281 -3.26 -6.12 4.73
C VAL A 281 -3.45 -7.64 4.76
N ASP A 282 -2.45 -8.38 5.22
CA ASP A 282 -2.42 -9.85 5.12
C ASP A 282 -3.32 -10.53 6.16
N LEU A 283 -3.13 -10.20 7.44
CA LEU A 283 -3.87 -10.80 8.56
C LEU A 283 -4.44 -9.69 9.45
N PRO A 284 -5.50 -9.00 9.02
CA PRO A 284 -6.06 -7.90 9.78
C PRO A 284 -6.70 -8.40 11.08
N LYS A 285 -6.41 -7.69 12.17
CA LYS A 285 -7.10 -7.89 13.45
C LYS A 285 -8.28 -6.95 13.62
N ARG A 286 -8.21 -5.77 13.02
CA ARG A 286 -9.24 -4.72 13.12
C ARG A 286 -9.35 -3.96 11.82
N GLY A 287 -10.54 -3.40 11.62
CA GLY A 287 -10.78 -2.48 10.51
C GLY A 287 -11.68 -3.05 9.43
N THR A 288 -11.89 -2.23 8.42
CA THR A 288 -12.81 -2.52 7.31
C THR A 288 -12.10 -2.25 6.00
N PHE A 289 -12.32 -3.12 5.04
CA PHE A 289 -11.99 -2.91 3.63
C PHE A 289 -13.28 -2.96 2.82
N LEU A 290 -13.44 -2.02 1.90
CA LEU A 290 -14.50 -2.01 0.89
C LEU A 290 -13.88 -1.59 -0.44
N ASN A 291 -14.09 -2.39 -1.45
CA ASN A 291 -13.88 -2.03 -2.84
C ASN A 291 -15.21 -2.20 -3.56
N ALA A 292 -15.68 -1.16 -4.23
CA ALA A 292 -16.91 -1.20 -5.01
C ALA A 292 -16.68 -0.54 -6.36
N ILE A 293 -17.17 -1.15 -7.43
CA ILE A 293 -17.06 -0.67 -8.81
C ILE A 293 -18.45 -0.73 -9.44
N TYR A 294 -18.88 0.41 -9.96
CA TYR A 294 -20.03 0.50 -10.87
C TYR A 294 -19.49 0.86 -12.24
N ARG A 295 -19.88 0.11 -13.26
CA ARG A 295 -19.41 0.26 -14.63
C ARG A 295 -20.60 0.33 -15.57
N ASP A 296 -20.51 1.25 -16.52
CA ASP A 296 -21.49 1.42 -17.59
C ASP A 296 -20.79 1.48 -18.95
N SER A 297 -21.12 0.55 -19.81
CA SER A 297 -20.61 0.42 -21.18
C SER A 297 -21.76 0.66 -22.14
N GLN A 298 -21.55 1.55 -23.07
CA GLN A 298 -22.57 1.96 -24.04
C GLN A 298 -21.97 2.11 -25.43
N SER A 299 -22.76 1.82 -26.46
CA SER A 299 -22.35 1.94 -27.86
C SER A 299 -21.91 3.37 -28.25
N TRP A 300 -22.46 4.39 -27.64
CA TRP A 300 -22.07 5.77 -27.88
C TRP A 300 -20.67 6.15 -27.32
N PHE A 301 -20.09 5.34 -26.42
CA PHE A 301 -18.67 5.41 -26.04
C PHE A 301 -17.75 4.73 -27.07
N GLY A 302 -18.30 4.05 -28.05
CA GLY A 302 -17.57 3.24 -29.04
C GLY A 302 -17.43 1.77 -28.66
N SER A 303 -18.18 1.30 -27.68
CA SER A 303 -18.33 -0.12 -27.35
C SER A 303 -19.22 -0.83 -28.37
N GLU A 304 -18.97 -2.10 -28.62
CA GLU A 304 -19.84 -3.02 -29.33
C GLU A 304 -20.81 -3.72 -28.38
N LEU A 305 -20.64 -3.52 -27.08
CA LEU A 305 -21.47 -4.07 -26.01
C LEU A 305 -22.14 -2.97 -25.20
N ASP A 306 -23.40 -3.16 -24.91
CA ASP A 306 -24.15 -2.34 -23.96
C ASP A 306 -24.43 -3.16 -22.70
N TYR A 307 -23.82 -2.74 -21.57
CA TYR A 307 -24.03 -3.39 -20.28
C TYR A 307 -23.77 -2.44 -19.12
N THR A 308 -24.44 -2.73 -18.02
CA THR A 308 -24.19 -2.08 -16.72
C THR A 308 -23.91 -3.16 -15.69
N MET A 309 -22.83 -3.02 -14.94
CA MET A 309 -22.47 -3.99 -13.91
C MET A 309 -22.04 -3.31 -12.61
N PHE A 310 -22.21 -4.04 -11.53
CA PHE A 310 -21.76 -3.65 -10.20
C PHE A 310 -21.02 -4.80 -9.55
N GLU A 311 -19.88 -4.50 -8.94
CA GLU A 311 -19.08 -5.44 -8.16
C GLU A 311 -18.71 -4.81 -6.83
N ALA A 312 -18.71 -5.58 -5.75
CA ALA A 312 -18.23 -5.14 -4.46
C ALA A 312 -17.57 -6.27 -3.68
N VAL A 313 -16.52 -5.90 -2.95
CA VAL A 313 -15.87 -6.76 -1.95
C VAL A 313 -15.83 -5.99 -0.65
N PHE A 314 -16.38 -6.58 0.39
CA PHE A 314 -16.38 -6.06 1.75
C PHE A 314 -15.66 -7.02 2.68
N GLN A 315 -14.77 -6.51 3.52
CA GLN A 315 -14.12 -7.27 4.58
C GLN A 315 -14.20 -6.49 5.89
N ARG A 316 -14.56 -7.18 6.98
CA ARG A 316 -14.50 -6.64 8.33
C ARG A 316 -13.71 -7.57 9.22
N ALA A 317 -12.70 -7.03 9.89
CA ALA A 317 -11.91 -7.76 10.88
C ALA A 317 -12.26 -7.34 12.30
N PHE A 318 -12.35 -8.33 13.19
CA PHE A 318 -12.68 -8.20 14.61
C PHE A 318 -11.57 -8.83 15.45
N ASP A 319 -11.11 -8.12 16.48
CA ASP A 319 -10.17 -8.62 17.47
C ASP A 319 -10.94 -9.30 18.61
N LEU A 320 -10.72 -10.59 18.77
CA LEU A 320 -11.34 -11.44 19.80
C LEU A 320 -10.28 -11.91 20.81
N ASN A 321 -9.78 -10.99 21.64
CA ASN A 321 -8.83 -11.30 22.71
C ASN A 321 -7.57 -12.06 22.20
N GLY A 322 -6.92 -11.54 21.16
CA GLY A 322 -5.71 -12.15 20.57
C GLY A 322 -5.97 -13.05 19.37
N HIS A 323 -7.22 -13.44 19.13
CA HIS A 323 -7.66 -14.10 17.89
C HIS A 323 -8.28 -13.06 16.95
N SER A 324 -8.17 -13.28 15.66
CA SER A 324 -8.86 -12.43 14.67
C SER A 324 -9.96 -13.22 13.97
N LEU A 325 -11.12 -12.59 13.83
CA LEU A 325 -12.21 -13.07 12.98
C LEU A 325 -12.35 -12.10 11.80
N SER A 326 -12.32 -12.62 10.58
CA SER A 326 -12.59 -11.83 9.38
C SER A 326 -13.86 -12.32 8.69
N LEU A 327 -14.81 -11.41 8.49
CA LEU A 327 -15.95 -11.62 7.61
C LEU A 327 -15.61 -11.02 6.25
N ILE A 328 -15.70 -11.84 5.19
CA ILE A 328 -15.48 -11.41 3.82
C ILE A 328 -16.76 -11.71 3.03
N LEU A 329 -17.30 -10.68 2.38
CA LEU A 329 -18.44 -10.78 1.48
C LEU A 329 -18.02 -10.19 0.14
N GLY A 330 -18.29 -10.89 -0.94
CA GLY A 330 -18.01 -10.41 -2.28
C GLY A 330 -19.07 -10.87 -3.25
N GLY A 331 -19.35 -10.04 -4.22
CA GLY A 331 -20.29 -10.37 -5.28
C GLY A 331 -20.34 -9.27 -6.32
N GLY A 332 -20.88 -9.61 -7.46
CA GLY A 332 -21.15 -8.72 -8.56
C GLY A 332 -22.15 -9.32 -9.50
N ASP A 333 -22.81 -8.47 -10.28
CA ASP A 333 -23.75 -8.88 -11.28
C ASP A 333 -23.85 -7.85 -12.41
N THR A 334 -24.27 -8.32 -13.58
CA THR A 334 -24.66 -7.48 -14.69
C THR A 334 -26.12 -7.06 -14.50
N ILE A 335 -26.32 -5.78 -14.18
CA ILE A 335 -27.66 -5.21 -13.92
C ILE A 335 -28.46 -5.12 -15.20
N ASN A 336 -27.78 -4.81 -16.31
CA ASN A 336 -28.41 -4.66 -17.62
C ASN A 336 -27.43 -5.08 -18.71
N GLY A 337 -27.96 -5.65 -19.82
CA GLY A 337 -27.17 -6.07 -20.99
C GLY A 337 -26.37 -7.34 -20.78
N THR A 338 -25.30 -7.51 -21.54
CA THR A 338 -24.40 -8.66 -21.47
C THR A 338 -22.97 -8.17 -21.42
N ALA A 339 -22.33 -8.35 -20.27
CA ALA A 339 -20.92 -8.04 -20.10
C ALA A 339 -20.04 -9.08 -20.82
N PRO A 340 -18.84 -8.67 -21.29
CA PRO A 340 -17.91 -9.62 -21.90
C PRO A 340 -17.45 -10.66 -20.87
N PRO A 341 -17.10 -11.89 -21.29
CA PRO A 341 -16.64 -12.96 -20.38
C PRO A 341 -15.34 -12.62 -19.63
N THR A 342 -14.72 -11.50 -19.97
CA THR A 342 -13.50 -11.00 -19.36
C THR A 342 -13.74 -10.10 -18.14
N ARG A 343 -15.00 -9.74 -17.84
CA ARG A 343 -15.43 -8.89 -16.72
C ARG A 343 -15.98 -9.69 -15.56
#